data_35971b8cecf2ee623c5fcc003d5c2093
#
_entry.id   35971b8cecf2ee623c5fcc003d5c2093
#
_cell.length_a   1.000
_cell.length_b   1.000
_cell.length_c   1.000
_cell.angle_alpha   90.00
_cell.angle_beta   90.00
_cell.angle_gamma   90.00
#
_symmetry.space_group_name_H-M   'P 1'
#
loop_
_entity.id
_entity.type
_entity.pdbx_description
1 polymer ?
#
loop_
_entity_poly.entity_id
_entity_poly.type
_entity_poly.pdbx_seq_one_letter_code
_entity_poly.pdbx_strand_id
1 'polypeptide(L)'
;MKKTLSLVLALAMCLSLAACGNNGAQDQSSQSGSNASASDGSSGSQQGDNSSVDAADSDWAKIESNGTMKIGITYFEPMNYFDDNGELTGFETEFATAVCEKLGVTPEFVEINWDSKIMELQAQTIDCIWNGMTITPELQEALTISDPYIKNYQVVVIRSDNAD
;
A
#
# COMPACT_ATOMS: atom_id res chain seq x y z
N MET A 1 -35.49 -34.94 -4.01
CA MET A 1 -36.04 -33.79 -3.30
C MET A 1 -34.94 -32.78 -2.95
N LYS A 2 -34.06 -32.38 -3.89
CA LYS A 2 -32.96 -31.43 -3.67
C LYS A 2 -32.79 -30.39 -4.80
N LYS A 3 -33.81 -30.21 -5.65
CA LYS A 3 -33.71 -29.28 -6.81
C LYS A 3 -34.74 -28.13 -6.81
N THR A 4 -35.53 -27.95 -5.75
CA THR A 4 -36.58 -26.92 -5.71
C THR A 4 -36.32 -25.79 -4.68
N LEU A 5 -35.15 -25.74 -4.00
CA LEU A 5 -34.87 -24.74 -3.01
C LEU A 5 -33.97 -23.57 -3.55
N SER A 6 -33.54 -23.66 -4.80
CA SER A 6 -32.60 -22.67 -5.40
C SER A 6 -33.29 -21.56 -6.21
N LEU A 7 -34.61 -21.62 -6.37
CA LEU A 7 -35.34 -20.67 -7.24
C LEU A 7 -36.13 -19.60 -6.50
N VAL A 8 -36.14 -19.60 -5.18
CA VAL A 8 -36.91 -18.62 -4.37
C VAL A 8 -36.06 -17.48 -3.83
N LEU A 9 -34.72 -17.53 -3.95
CA LEU A 9 -33.83 -16.49 -3.42
C LEU A 9 -33.43 -15.43 -4.46
N ALA A 10 -33.90 -15.50 -5.70
CA ALA A 10 -33.52 -14.61 -6.79
C ALA A 10 -34.52 -13.49 -7.10
N LEU A 11 -35.61 -13.33 -6.31
CA LEU A 11 -36.68 -12.36 -6.65
C LEU A 11 -36.89 -11.23 -5.65
N ALA A 12 -35.96 -10.96 -4.75
CA ALA A 12 -36.11 -9.94 -3.69
C ALA A 12 -35.18 -8.74 -3.76
N MET A 13 -34.47 -8.48 -4.87
CA MET A 13 -33.55 -7.34 -5.01
C MET A 13 -33.78 -6.46 -6.24
N CYS A 14 -35.04 -6.13 -6.53
CA CYS A 14 -35.36 -5.10 -7.51
C CYS A 14 -36.52 -4.25 -7.00
N LEU A 15 -36.26 -3.27 -6.14
CA LEU A 15 -37.18 -2.13 -5.90
C LEU A 15 -36.59 -1.17 -4.85
N SER A 16 -35.73 -0.23 -5.29
CA SER A 16 -35.61 1.07 -4.61
C SER A 16 -34.70 2.02 -5.42
N LEU A 17 -35.28 2.56 -6.49
CA LEU A 17 -34.76 3.74 -7.19
C LEU A 17 -35.95 4.62 -7.50
N ALA A 18 -36.27 5.59 -6.67
CA ALA A 18 -36.97 6.80 -7.05
C ALA A 18 -37.05 7.79 -5.88
N ALA A 19 -36.81 9.03 -6.23
CA ALA A 19 -37.12 10.28 -5.52
C ALA A 19 -35.91 10.93 -4.86
N CYS A 20 -35.55 12.18 -5.11
CA CYS A 20 -36.14 13.42 -5.62
C CYS A 20 -34.98 14.28 -6.07
N GLY A 21 -34.99 15.08 -7.07
CA GLY A 21 -35.95 16.06 -7.60
C GLY A 21 -35.93 17.39 -6.85
N ASN A 22 -35.17 18.34 -7.41
CA ASN A 22 -35.60 19.67 -7.79
C ASN A 22 -35.44 20.89 -6.88
N ASN A 23 -35.01 21.97 -7.53
CA ASN A 23 -35.13 23.41 -7.29
C ASN A 23 -34.03 24.07 -6.43
N GLY A 24 -33.52 25.22 -6.85
CA GLY A 24 -33.88 26.18 -7.91
C GLY A 24 -32.83 27.26 -8.00
N ALA A 25 -32.85 27.93 -9.13
CA ALA A 25 -32.02 29.03 -9.53
C ALA A 25 -32.39 30.35 -8.84
N GLN A 26 -31.45 31.26 -8.80
CA GLN A 26 -31.50 32.71 -9.04
C GLN A 26 -30.32 33.35 -8.35
N ASP A 27 -29.44 34.00 -8.96
CA ASP A 27 -29.37 35.15 -9.87
C ASP A 27 -28.70 36.37 -9.20
N GLN A 28 -27.71 36.95 -9.92
CA GLN A 28 -27.24 38.33 -9.95
C GLN A 28 -26.60 38.94 -8.68
N SER A 29 -25.53 39.65 -8.71
CA SER A 29 -24.88 40.53 -9.69
C SER A 29 -23.68 41.26 -9.05
N SER A 30 -22.64 41.47 -9.85
CA SER A 30 -21.82 42.70 -9.98
C SER A 30 -21.37 43.51 -8.73
N GLN A 31 -20.08 43.68 -8.50
CA GLN A 31 -19.38 44.94 -8.79
C GLN A 31 -17.93 44.93 -8.35
N SER A 32 -17.07 45.13 -9.29
CA SER A 32 -15.96 46.03 -9.46
C SER A 32 -15.45 46.80 -8.22
N GLY A 33 -14.14 46.77 -8.04
CA GLY A 33 -13.43 47.65 -7.13
C GLY A 33 -11.93 47.40 -7.15
N SER A 34 -11.25 48.04 -8.09
CA SER A 34 -9.77 48.18 -8.12
C SER A 34 -9.24 48.88 -6.87
N ASN A 35 -8.16 48.42 -6.29
CA ASN A 35 -7.13 49.30 -5.86
C ASN A 35 -5.76 48.63 -5.72
N ALA A 36 -4.79 49.15 -6.39
CA ALA A 36 -3.40 48.83 -6.31
C ALA A 36 -2.78 49.54 -5.08
N SER A 37 -1.92 48.85 -4.37
CA SER A 37 -0.73 49.48 -3.76
C SER A 37 0.32 48.44 -3.43
N ALA A 38 1.51 48.73 -3.92
CA ALA A 38 2.75 48.00 -3.64
C ALA A 38 3.22 48.27 -2.21
N SER A 39 3.83 47.27 -1.60
CA SER A 39 5.23 47.31 -1.11
C SER A 39 5.51 46.19 -0.11
N ASP A 40 6.58 45.58 -0.39
CA ASP A 40 7.72 45.31 0.53
C ASP A 40 7.80 43.90 1.13
N GLY A 41 8.99 43.36 0.90
CA GLY A 41 9.40 42.01 1.17
C GLY A 41 9.39 41.64 2.66
N SER A 42 9.07 40.37 2.87
CA SER A 42 9.55 39.65 4.02
C SER A 42 9.68 38.17 3.67
N SER A 43 10.88 37.64 3.87
CA SER A 43 11.21 36.21 3.87
C SER A 43 10.16 35.43 4.67
N GLY A 44 9.29 34.76 3.99
CA GLY A 44 8.43 33.76 4.58
C GLY A 44 9.09 32.39 4.48
N SER A 45 9.63 31.91 5.56
CA SER A 45 9.99 30.53 5.76
C SER A 45 8.80 29.65 5.32
N GLN A 46 9.04 28.77 4.37
CA GLN A 46 8.09 27.68 4.09
C GLN A 46 8.02 26.81 5.32
N GLN A 47 7.05 27.09 6.14
CA GLN A 47 6.61 26.21 7.20
C GLN A 47 5.91 25.04 6.49
N GLY A 48 6.65 23.93 6.39
CA GLY A 48 6.06 22.67 5.96
C GLY A 48 4.83 22.42 6.80
N ASP A 49 3.73 22.24 6.13
CA ASP A 49 2.47 21.81 6.72
C ASP A 49 2.70 20.40 7.28
N ASN A 50 3.14 20.39 8.55
CA ASN A 50 3.26 19.17 9.31
C ASN A 50 1.84 18.84 9.77
N SER A 51 1.04 18.27 8.86
CA SER A 51 -0.20 17.61 9.21
C SER A 51 0.17 16.52 10.21
N SER A 52 0.02 16.82 11.48
CA SER A 52 0.10 15.82 12.54
C SER A 52 -1.02 14.83 12.30
N VAL A 53 -0.72 13.74 11.58
CA VAL A 53 -1.55 12.55 11.58
C VAL A 53 -1.64 12.17 13.05
N ASP A 54 -2.86 12.11 13.59
CA ASP A 54 -3.05 11.65 14.96
C ASP A 54 -2.35 10.29 15.08
N ALA A 55 -1.44 10.18 16.04
CA ALA A 55 -0.64 8.96 16.21
C ALA A 55 -1.53 7.70 16.39
N ALA A 56 -2.78 7.91 16.83
CA ALA A 56 -3.79 6.86 16.98
C ALA A 56 -4.36 6.35 15.63
N ASP A 57 -4.26 7.13 14.54
CA ASP A 57 -4.75 6.77 13.21
C ASP A 57 -3.63 6.32 12.26
N SER A 58 -2.41 6.20 12.76
CA SER A 58 -1.29 5.70 11.96
C SER A 58 -1.44 4.22 11.64
N ASP A 59 -0.93 3.78 10.49
CA ASP A 59 -0.91 2.35 10.14
C ASP A 59 -0.15 1.53 11.18
N TRP A 60 0.91 2.10 11.78
CA TRP A 60 1.62 1.46 12.87
C TRP A 60 0.74 1.21 14.10
N ALA A 61 -0.07 2.18 14.51
CA ALA A 61 -0.97 1.99 15.65
C ALA A 61 -1.96 0.84 15.44
N LYS A 62 -2.41 0.64 14.19
CA LYS A 62 -3.27 -0.50 13.83
C LYS A 62 -2.51 -1.82 13.94
N ILE A 63 -1.29 -1.89 13.39
CA ILE A 63 -0.42 -3.08 13.45
C ILE A 63 -0.13 -3.43 14.92
N GLU A 64 0.28 -2.44 15.72
CA GLU A 64 0.58 -2.63 17.13
C GLU A 64 -0.63 -3.12 17.92
N SER A 65 -1.80 -2.52 17.69
CA SER A 65 -3.04 -2.92 18.37
C SER A 65 -3.49 -4.34 17.98
N ASN A 66 -3.24 -4.76 16.75
CA ASN A 66 -3.53 -6.11 16.26
C ASN A 66 -2.49 -7.14 16.73
N GLY A 67 -1.30 -6.69 17.11
CA GLY A 67 -0.18 -7.55 17.49
C GLY A 67 0.39 -8.37 16.32
N THR A 68 0.01 -8.05 15.09
CA THR A 68 0.39 -8.81 13.88
C THR A 68 0.67 -7.85 12.74
N MET A 69 1.75 -8.12 11.99
CA MET A 69 2.12 -7.43 10.76
C MET A 69 1.94 -8.37 9.57
N LYS A 70 1.07 -8.03 8.64
CA LYS A 70 0.85 -8.76 7.40
C LYS A 70 1.86 -8.34 6.35
N ILE A 71 2.70 -9.27 5.95
CA ILE A 71 3.86 -9.05 5.08
C ILE A 71 3.61 -9.72 3.73
N GLY A 72 3.44 -8.91 2.67
CA GLY A 72 3.27 -9.40 1.31
C GLY A 72 4.58 -9.90 0.73
N ILE A 73 4.61 -11.16 0.33
CA ILE A 73 5.77 -11.84 -0.27
C ILE A 73 5.41 -12.58 -1.54
N THR A 74 6.42 -12.93 -2.33
CA THR A 74 6.36 -13.99 -3.34
C THR A 74 7.46 -15.01 -3.04
N TYR A 75 7.25 -16.27 -3.48
CA TYR A 75 8.25 -17.29 -3.24
C TYR A 75 9.34 -17.27 -4.29
N PHE A 76 10.58 -17.08 -3.87
CA PHE A 76 11.77 -17.29 -4.69
C PHE A 76 12.99 -17.52 -3.79
N GLU A 77 13.69 -18.59 -4.05
CA GLU A 77 14.90 -18.97 -3.33
C GLU A 77 16.09 -18.08 -3.74
N PRO A 78 16.95 -17.64 -2.80
CA PRO A 78 17.00 -18.00 -1.37
C PRO A 78 16.30 -17.00 -0.44
N MET A 79 15.41 -16.18 -0.93
CA MET A 79 14.82 -15.07 -0.17
C MET A 79 13.61 -15.48 0.66
N ASN A 80 12.60 -16.07 0.02
CA ASN A 80 11.40 -16.61 0.65
C ASN A 80 11.06 -17.93 -0.03
N TYR A 81 11.18 -19.04 0.68
CA TYR A 81 10.89 -20.36 0.13
C TYR A 81 10.53 -21.34 1.24
N PHE A 82 9.97 -22.49 0.88
CA PHE A 82 9.71 -23.56 1.83
C PHE A 82 10.89 -24.53 1.87
N ASP A 83 11.34 -24.86 3.07
CA ASP A 83 12.36 -25.87 3.26
C ASP A 83 11.83 -27.30 3.03
N ASP A 84 12.70 -28.31 3.22
CA ASP A 84 12.33 -29.73 3.05
C ASP A 84 11.25 -30.20 4.05
N ASN A 85 11.03 -29.48 5.13
CA ASN A 85 10.00 -29.76 6.14
C ASN A 85 8.69 -29.06 5.85
N GLY A 86 8.66 -28.19 4.83
CA GLY A 86 7.51 -27.36 4.47
C GLY A 86 7.37 -26.11 5.35
N GLU A 87 8.44 -25.67 6.00
CA GLU A 87 8.48 -24.44 6.79
C GLU A 87 8.96 -23.27 5.92
N LEU A 88 8.27 -22.12 6.00
CA LEU A 88 8.68 -20.91 5.28
C LEU A 88 9.97 -20.36 5.90
N THR A 89 11.00 -20.20 5.07
CA THR A 89 12.33 -19.76 5.45
C THR A 89 12.95 -18.89 4.35
N GLY A 90 14.20 -18.50 4.54
CA GLY A 90 14.96 -17.68 3.61
C GLY A 90 15.37 -16.34 4.21
N PHE A 91 16.30 -15.68 3.53
CA PHE A 91 16.91 -14.45 4.04
C PHE A 91 15.88 -13.40 4.46
N GLU A 92 14.89 -13.14 3.61
CA GLU A 92 13.89 -12.10 3.89
C GLU A 92 12.86 -12.54 4.92
N THR A 93 12.46 -13.81 4.90
CA THR A 93 11.58 -14.38 5.94
C THR A 93 12.20 -14.25 7.32
N GLU A 94 13.48 -14.62 7.47
CA GLU A 94 14.19 -14.53 8.75
C GLU A 94 14.44 -13.09 9.16
N PHE A 95 14.80 -12.23 8.21
CA PHE A 95 15.01 -10.81 8.47
C PHE A 95 13.73 -10.11 8.92
N ALA A 96 12.62 -10.31 8.21
CA ALA A 96 11.33 -9.76 8.60
C ALA A 96 10.87 -10.27 9.97
N THR A 97 11.07 -11.56 10.25
CA THR A 97 10.77 -12.15 11.56
C THR A 97 11.57 -11.46 12.68
N ALA A 98 12.86 -11.28 12.49
CA ALA A 98 13.72 -10.63 13.48
C ALA A 98 13.34 -9.15 13.72
N VAL A 99 12.86 -8.46 12.67
CA VAL A 99 12.37 -7.08 12.82
C VAL A 99 11.04 -7.07 13.57
N CYS A 100 10.09 -7.93 13.22
CA CYS A 100 8.82 -8.05 13.93
C CYS A 100 8.99 -8.36 15.42
N GLU A 101 9.91 -9.26 15.76
CA GLU A 101 10.27 -9.54 17.16
C GLU A 101 10.73 -8.29 17.91
N LYS A 102 11.58 -7.46 17.28
CA LYS A 102 12.04 -6.20 17.87
C LYS A 102 10.93 -5.17 18.03
N LEU A 103 9.96 -5.19 17.14
CA LEU A 103 8.78 -4.32 17.17
C LEU A 103 7.70 -4.84 18.14
N GLY A 104 7.81 -6.06 18.64
CA GLY A 104 6.84 -6.68 19.53
C GLY A 104 5.55 -7.16 18.84
N VAL A 105 5.62 -7.45 17.55
CA VAL A 105 4.50 -7.96 16.74
C VAL A 105 4.85 -9.32 16.12
N THR A 106 3.84 -10.07 15.72
CA THR A 106 3.99 -11.35 15.04
C THR A 106 3.93 -11.16 13.52
N PRO A 107 4.90 -11.67 12.74
CA PRO A 107 4.80 -11.63 11.28
C PRO A 107 3.75 -12.61 10.77
N GLU A 108 2.92 -12.17 9.83
CA GLU A 108 2.01 -12.99 9.03
C GLU A 108 2.40 -12.85 7.57
N PHE A 109 3.04 -13.88 7.01
CA PHE A 109 3.47 -13.87 5.61
C PHE A 109 2.30 -14.22 4.70
N VAL A 110 2.01 -13.32 3.76
CA VAL A 110 0.90 -13.43 2.80
C VAL A 110 1.48 -13.53 1.40
N GLU A 111 1.22 -14.64 0.70
CA GLU A 111 1.57 -14.73 -0.71
C GLU A 111 0.69 -13.77 -1.53
N ILE A 112 1.33 -12.90 -2.32
CA ILE A 112 0.66 -11.93 -3.16
C ILE A 112 0.97 -12.15 -4.64
N ASN A 113 0.11 -11.66 -5.52
CA ASN A 113 0.46 -11.50 -6.91
C ASN A 113 1.34 -10.23 -7.05
N TRP A 114 2.56 -10.40 -7.58
CA TRP A 114 3.52 -9.31 -7.68
C TRP A 114 3.03 -8.12 -8.49
N ASP A 115 2.23 -8.36 -9.53
CA ASP A 115 1.70 -7.30 -10.38
C ASP A 115 0.64 -6.45 -9.67
N SER A 116 -0.05 -7.01 -8.68
CA SER A 116 -1.05 -6.31 -7.88
C SER A 116 -0.56 -5.78 -6.54
N LYS A 117 0.73 -5.88 -6.22
CA LYS A 117 1.32 -5.53 -4.92
C LYS A 117 0.92 -4.15 -4.36
N ILE A 118 0.87 -3.13 -5.23
CA ILE A 118 0.47 -1.77 -4.81
C ILE A 118 -1.01 -1.75 -4.43
N MET A 119 -1.85 -2.44 -5.19
CA MET A 119 -3.29 -2.54 -4.93
C MET A 119 -3.56 -3.29 -3.63
N GLU A 120 -2.82 -4.37 -3.36
CA GLU A 120 -2.91 -5.13 -2.12
C GLU A 120 -2.58 -4.26 -0.90
N LEU A 121 -1.50 -3.46 -1.00
CA LEU A 121 -1.12 -2.52 0.06
C LEU A 121 -2.17 -1.42 0.26
N GLN A 122 -2.66 -0.82 -0.82
CA GLN A 122 -3.70 0.21 -0.76
C GLN A 122 -5.04 -0.30 -0.23
N ALA A 123 -5.37 -1.56 -0.51
CA ALA A 123 -6.56 -2.23 0.00
C ALA A 123 -6.39 -2.69 1.47
N GLN A 124 -5.21 -2.51 2.06
CA GLN A 124 -4.88 -2.96 3.42
C GLN A 124 -5.08 -4.47 3.63
N THR A 125 -4.94 -5.27 2.57
CA THR A 125 -4.86 -6.74 2.68
C THR A 125 -3.53 -7.20 3.24
N ILE A 126 -2.50 -6.38 3.04
CA ILE A 126 -1.15 -6.46 3.64
C ILE A 126 -0.78 -5.11 4.24
N ASP A 127 0.11 -5.13 5.23
CA ASP A 127 0.61 -3.92 5.90
C ASP A 127 1.91 -3.42 5.26
N CYS A 128 2.70 -4.30 4.70
CA CYS A 128 3.90 -3.96 3.95
C CYS A 128 4.23 -5.00 2.87
N ILE A 129 5.05 -4.57 1.89
CA ILE A 129 5.65 -5.45 0.88
C ILE A 129 7.10 -5.69 1.29
N TRP A 130 7.49 -6.94 1.50
CA TRP A 130 8.85 -7.30 1.86
C TRP A 130 9.34 -8.45 0.98
N ASN A 131 9.93 -8.12 -0.14
CA ASN A 131 10.23 -9.12 -1.17
C ASN A 131 11.37 -8.69 -2.11
N GLY A 132 12.44 -8.09 -1.59
CA GLY A 132 13.59 -7.65 -2.39
C GLY A 132 13.22 -6.70 -3.54
N MET A 133 12.24 -5.86 -3.34
CA MET A 133 11.71 -4.96 -4.36
C MET A 133 12.78 -3.98 -4.82
N THR A 134 13.02 -3.91 -6.13
CA THR A 134 13.91 -2.91 -6.72
C THR A 134 13.28 -1.51 -6.59
N ILE A 135 14.04 -0.57 -6.04
CA ILE A 135 13.58 0.81 -5.89
C ILE A 135 13.66 1.50 -7.26
N THR A 136 12.51 1.95 -7.75
CA THR A 136 12.41 2.74 -8.99
C THR A 136 11.74 4.09 -8.70
N PRO A 137 11.94 5.12 -9.56
CA PRO A 137 11.26 6.41 -9.39
C PRO A 137 9.74 6.27 -9.31
N GLU A 138 9.14 5.42 -10.14
CA GLU A 138 7.69 5.21 -10.18
C GLU A 138 7.18 4.60 -8.86
N LEU A 139 7.94 3.69 -8.26
CA LEU A 139 7.58 3.11 -6.97
C LEU A 139 7.75 4.10 -5.82
N GLN A 140 8.76 4.98 -5.89
CA GLN A 140 8.96 6.03 -4.88
C GLN A 140 7.86 7.10 -4.91
N GLU A 141 7.22 7.32 -6.06
CA GLU A 141 6.05 8.19 -6.18
C GLU A 141 4.78 7.56 -5.58
N ALA A 142 4.67 6.24 -5.66
CA ALA A 142 3.48 5.51 -5.24
C ALA A 142 3.52 5.00 -3.80
N LEU A 143 4.71 4.81 -3.24
CA LEU A 143 4.94 4.11 -1.98
C LEU A 143 5.95 4.84 -1.11
N THR A 144 5.81 4.68 0.20
CA THR A 144 6.90 4.96 1.14
C THR A 144 7.82 3.74 1.19
N ILE A 145 9.09 3.92 0.85
CA ILE A 145 10.08 2.85 0.74
C ILE A 145 11.19 3.08 1.75
N SER A 146 11.62 2.03 2.44
CA SER A 146 12.76 2.07 3.37
C SER A 146 14.08 2.33 2.66
N ASP A 147 15.12 2.61 3.42
CA ASP A 147 16.49 2.53 2.92
C ASP A 147 16.80 1.12 2.39
N PRO A 148 17.65 1.03 1.34
CA PRO A 148 18.03 -0.28 0.80
C PRO A 148 18.81 -1.10 1.84
N TYR A 149 18.35 -2.33 2.11
CA TYR A 149 19.03 -3.26 3.02
C TYR A 149 19.89 -4.31 2.30
N ILE A 150 19.71 -4.46 0.97
CA ILE A 150 20.48 -5.38 0.14
C ILE A 150 20.74 -4.78 -1.24
N LYS A 151 21.85 -5.15 -1.86
CA LYS A 151 22.15 -4.81 -3.25
C LYS A 151 21.92 -6.03 -4.13
N ASN A 152 21.22 -5.86 -5.24
CA ASN A 152 21.12 -6.86 -6.26
C ASN A 152 21.66 -6.33 -7.62
N TYR A 153 22.01 -7.24 -8.48
CA TYR A 153 22.51 -6.92 -9.81
C TYR A 153 21.93 -7.90 -10.83
N GLN A 154 21.58 -7.39 -11.98
CA GLN A 154 21.35 -8.24 -13.14
C GLN A 154 22.70 -8.50 -13.82
N VAL A 155 23.00 -9.77 -14.07
CA VAL A 155 24.25 -10.19 -14.66
C VAL A 155 23.98 -11.06 -15.89
N VAL A 156 24.89 -11.03 -16.84
CA VAL A 156 24.88 -11.96 -17.97
C VAL A 156 25.80 -13.14 -17.63
N VAL A 157 25.24 -14.34 -17.63
CA VAL A 157 26.03 -15.57 -17.47
C VAL A 157 26.41 -16.09 -18.86
N ILE A 158 27.69 -16.26 -19.08
CA ILE A 158 28.23 -16.81 -20.30
C ILE A 158 29.08 -18.05 -19.99
N ARG A 159 29.34 -18.87 -21.01
CA ARG A 159 30.26 -19.99 -20.86
C ARG A 159 31.69 -19.45 -20.67
N SER A 160 32.48 -20.13 -19.88
CA SER A 160 33.84 -19.71 -19.52
C SER A 160 34.78 -19.66 -20.74
N ASP A 161 34.47 -20.41 -21.82
CA ASP A 161 35.21 -20.40 -23.08
C ASP A 161 34.82 -19.21 -24.00
N ASN A 162 33.84 -18.41 -23.62
CA ASN A 162 33.39 -17.21 -24.34
C ASN A 162 33.61 -15.93 -23.51
N ALA A 163 34.47 -15.97 -22.50
CA ALA A 163 34.70 -14.89 -21.56
C ALA A 163 35.83 -13.91 -21.95
N ASP A 164 36.10 -13.75 -23.27
CA ASP A 164 37.11 -12.80 -23.80
C ASP A 164 36.57 -11.36 -23.96
#